data_20d62923751f037dd933465ca19a18c3
#
_entry.id   20d62923751f037dd933465ca19a18c3
#
_cell.length_a   1.000
_cell.length_b   1.000
_cell.length_c   1.000
_cell.angle_alpha   90.00
_cell.angle_beta   90.00
_cell.angle_gamma   90.00
#
_symmetry.space_group_name_H-M   'P 1'
#
loop_
_entity.id
_entity.type
_entity.pdbx_description
1 polymer ?
#
loop_
_entity_poly.entity_id
_entity_poly.type
_entity_poly.pdbx_seq_one_letter_code
_entity_poly.pdbx_strand_id
1 'polypeptide(L)'
;DDLNVRALAIEDPELFLRTYEMPLVIDEFQYAPNLLSYIKIIVDNKRLENLKNNKVKCNGLFYLTGSQAFETMENVTESLAGRISILDLNGLTNREIENMENELFIPDIEILKKKKKTKIESTIEVFEKIIKGSYPELYKNKDIDRNQYFETYIRTYIERDIRQLINVQDEIKFLKFISNVAVRTGQELNISDICNGIGITNATAEKWLSILTNTGIVYLLQPYSNNNIARIVKKPKVYFMDAGLACYLAGYMDATTLEKSAYNGAIFETYIVSEIIKSFINNGLDAKKYLYYYR
;
A
#
# COMPACT_ATOMS: atom_id res chain seq x y z
N ASP A 1 13.61 -14.34 -11.76
CA ASP A 1 14.08 -13.59 -12.95
C ASP A 1 15.06 -14.41 -13.78
N ASP A 2 14.56 -15.40 -14.52
CA ASP A 2 15.36 -16.07 -15.55
C ASP A 2 15.38 -15.16 -16.80
N LEU A 3 16.59 -14.73 -17.20
CA LEU A 3 16.77 -13.84 -18.34
C LEU A 3 16.26 -14.44 -19.66
N ASN A 4 16.35 -15.78 -19.83
CA ASN A 4 15.86 -16.48 -21.01
C ASN A 4 14.33 -16.49 -21.05
N VAL A 5 13.69 -16.72 -19.89
CA VAL A 5 12.23 -16.67 -19.73
C VAL A 5 11.72 -15.27 -20.01
N ARG A 6 12.41 -14.23 -19.52
CA ARG A 6 12.11 -12.84 -19.80
C ARG A 6 12.27 -12.48 -21.27
N ALA A 7 13.36 -12.92 -21.90
CA ALA A 7 13.58 -12.71 -23.34
C ALA A 7 12.45 -13.35 -24.16
N LEU A 8 12.05 -14.59 -23.85
CA LEU A 8 10.93 -15.25 -24.49
C LEU A 8 9.62 -14.46 -24.34
N ALA A 9 9.33 -13.95 -23.14
CA ALA A 9 8.13 -13.17 -22.87
C ALA A 9 8.07 -11.85 -23.67
N ILE A 10 9.23 -11.26 -23.98
CA ILE A 10 9.36 -10.03 -24.76
C ILE A 10 9.30 -10.30 -26.27
N GLU A 11 10.05 -11.30 -26.73
CA GLU A 11 10.24 -11.60 -28.17
C GLU A 11 9.07 -12.38 -28.76
N ASP A 12 8.55 -13.37 -28.01
CA ASP A 12 7.39 -14.17 -28.44
C ASP A 12 6.39 -14.37 -27.28
N PRO A 13 5.55 -13.36 -26.99
CA PRO A 13 4.53 -13.42 -25.93
C PRO A 13 3.55 -14.58 -26.08
N GLU A 14 3.22 -14.95 -27.33
CA GLU A 14 2.29 -16.03 -27.62
C GLU A 14 2.88 -17.39 -27.25
N LEU A 15 4.11 -17.66 -27.66
CA LEU A 15 4.83 -18.88 -27.31
C LEU A 15 5.04 -18.97 -25.80
N PHE A 16 5.44 -17.87 -25.16
CA PHE A 16 5.55 -17.80 -23.68
C PHE A 16 4.27 -18.26 -23.00
N LEU A 17 3.11 -17.66 -23.33
CA LEU A 17 1.84 -18.00 -22.72
C LEU A 17 1.32 -19.40 -23.03
N ARG A 18 1.77 -20.00 -24.16
CA ARG A 18 1.47 -21.41 -24.50
C ARG A 18 2.37 -22.42 -23.78
N THR A 19 3.56 -22.01 -23.41
CA THR A 19 4.55 -22.88 -22.75
C THR A 19 4.18 -23.19 -21.30
N TYR A 20 3.48 -22.28 -20.62
CA TYR A 20 3.14 -22.40 -19.21
C TYR A 20 1.66 -22.69 -19.01
N GLU A 21 1.36 -23.57 -18.04
CA GLU A 21 -0.03 -23.93 -17.68
C GLU A 21 -0.67 -22.85 -16.81
N MET A 22 -1.98 -22.72 -16.93
CA MET A 22 -2.79 -21.81 -16.09
C MET A 22 -3.33 -22.58 -14.86
N PRO A 23 -3.42 -21.92 -13.68
CA PRO A 23 -3.17 -20.50 -13.42
C PRO A 23 -1.70 -20.14 -13.44
N LEU A 24 -1.34 -19.04 -14.11
CA LEU A 24 0.03 -18.58 -14.28
C LEU A 24 0.28 -17.31 -13.44
N VAL A 25 1.35 -17.31 -12.64
CA VAL A 25 1.87 -16.13 -11.94
C VAL A 25 3.00 -15.53 -12.78
N ILE A 26 2.86 -14.27 -13.14
CA ILE A 26 3.87 -13.50 -13.89
C ILE A 26 4.36 -12.39 -12.98
N ASP A 27 5.58 -12.56 -12.47
CA ASP A 27 6.23 -11.60 -11.59
C ASP A 27 6.95 -10.53 -12.39
N GLU A 28 6.91 -9.27 -11.91
CA GLU A 28 7.51 -8.10 -12.54
C GLU A 28 7.07 -7.93 -14.01
N PHE A 29 5.76 -8.09 -14.27
CA PHE A 29 5.21 -8.12 -15.64
C PHE A 29 5.46 -6.82 -16.44
N GLN A 30 5.81 -5.71 -15.79
CA GLN A 30 6.17 -4.45 -16.45
C GLN A 30 7.39 -4.58 -17.37
N TYR A 31 8.21 -5.61 -17.20
CA TYR A 31 9.31 -5.89 -18.11
C TYR A 31 8.87 -6.50 -19.46
N ALA A 32 7.63 -6.99 -19.54
CA ALA A 32 7.06 -7.54 -20.77
C ALA A 32 5.61 -7.05 -20.99
N PRO A 33 5.36 -5.75 -21.13
CA PRO A 33 4.02 -5.17 -21.18
C PRO A 33 3.17 -5.67 -22.36
N ASN A 34 3.81 -6.12 -23.43
CA ASN A 34 3.12 -6.70 -24.60
C ASN A 34 2.30 -7.95 -24.25
N LEU A 35 2.63 -8.67 -23.16
CA LEU A 35 1.85 -9.80 -22.65
C LEU A 35 0.39 -9.43 -22.39
N LEU A 36 0.09 -8.20 -21.98
CA LEU A 36 -1.28 -7.77 -21.64
C LEU A 36 -2.26 -7.95 -22.79
N SER A 37 -1.83 -7.68 -24.02
CA SER A 37 -2.67 -7.84 -25.22
C SER A 37 -3.01 -9.31 -25.49
N TYR A 38 -2.06 -10.21 -25.31
CA TYR A 38 -2.27 -11.65 -25.48
C TYR A 38 -3.10 -12.24 -24.33
N ILE A 39 -2.84 -11.83 -23.10
CA ILE A 39 -3.64 -12.21 -21.92
C ILE A 39 -5.10 -11.82 -22.15
N LYS A 40 -5.37 -10.61 -22.66
CA LYS A 40 -6.72 -10.15 -23.01
C LYS A 40 -7.41 -11.13 -23.97
N ILE A 41 -6.74 -11.52 -25.06
CA ILE A 41 -7.28 -12.46 -26.05
C ILE A 41 -7.61 -13.80 -25.42
N ILE A 42 -6.71 -14.34 -24.58
CA ILE A 42 -6.91 -15.62 -23.90
C ILE A 42 -8.11 -15.55 -22.95
N VAL A 43 -8.20 -14.48 -22.15
CA VAL A 43 -9.33 -14.29 -21.20
C VAL A 43 -10.65 -14.16 -21.95
N ASP A 44 -10.69 -13.39 -23.06
CA ASP A 44 -11.90 -13.22 -23.86
C ASP A 44 -12.35 -14.54 -24.50
N ASN A 45 -11.41 -15.32 -25.06
CA ASN A 45 -11.72 -16.64 -25.59
C ASN A 45 -12.27 -17.60 -24.54
N LYS A 46 -11.66 -17.61 -23.34
CA LYS A 46 -12.16 -18.43 -22.21
C LYS A 46 -13.55 -18.01 -21.73
N ARG A 47 -13.84 -16.71 -21.74
CA ARG A 47 -15.20 -16.20 -21.42
C ARG A 47 -16.21 -16.62 -22.49
N LEU A 48 -15.86 -16.58 -23.77
CA LEU A 48 -16.72 -17.06 -24.86
C LEU A 48 -16.97 -18.57 -24.79
N GLU A 49 -15.96 -19.37 -24.47
CA GLU A 49 -16.12 -20.82 -24.22
C GLU A 49 -17.07 -21.07 -23.04
N ASN A 50 -16.94 -20.31 -21.96
CA ASN A 50 -17.80 -20.43 -20.78
C ASN A 50 -19.26 -20.09 -21.09
N LEU A 51 -19.51 -19.07 -21.92
CA LEU A 51 -20.88 -18.75 -22.35
C LEU A 51 -21.53 -19.89 -23.15
N LYS A 52 -20.74 -20.68 -23.87
CA LYS A 52 -21.25 -21.84 -24.63
C LYS A 52 -21.46 -23.08 -23.76
N ASN A 53 -20.61 -23.32 -22.79
CA ASN A 53 -20.51 -24.60 -22.08
C ASN A 53 -20.84 -24.56 -20.59
N ASN A 54 -21.05 -23.38 -19.98
CA ASN A 54 -21.37 -23.13 -18.56
C ASN A 54 -20.45 -23.85 -17.51
N LYS A 55 -19.23 -24.27 -17.89
CA LYS A 55 -18.34 -25.09 -17.05
C LYS A 55 -16.91 -24.60 -16.98
N VAL A 56 -16.54 -23.56 -17.74
CA VAL A 56 -15.16 -23.13 -17.84
C VAL A 56 -14.88 -22.05 -16.81
N LYS A 57 -13.90 -22.28 -15.91
CA LYS A 57 -13.39 -21.21 -15.05
C LYS A 57 -12.67 -20.18 -15.94
N CYS A 58 -13.14 -18.94 -15.92
CA CYS A 58 -12.57 -17.85 -16.72
C CYS A 58 -11.93 -16.73 -15.87
N ASN A 59 -11.98 -16.85 -14.54
CA ASN A 59 -11.34 -15.95 -13.60
C ASN A 59 -10.15 -16.65 -12.91
N GLY A 60 -9.13 -15.86 -12.53
CA GLY A 60 -7.95 -16.39 -11.85
C GLY A 60 -7.03 -17.21 -12.76
N LEU A 61 -7.04 -16.90 -14.07
CA LEU A 61 -6.13 -17.55 -15.04
C LEU A 61 -4.72 -16.99 -14.94
N PHE A 62 -4.60 -15.71 -14.64
CA PHE A 62 -3.33 -15.00 -14.53
C PHE A 62 -3.28 -14.20 -13.23
N TYR A 63 -2.12 -14.18 -12.59
CA TYR A 63 -1.77 -13.33 -11.48
C TYR A 63 -0.55 -12.52 -11.91
N LEU A 64 -0.73 -11.20 -12.02
CA LEU A 64 0.33 -10.29 -12.44
C LEU A 64 0.83 -9.54 -11.21
N THR A 65 2.13 -9.58 -10.95
CA THR A 65 2.75 -8.76 -9.91
C THR A 65 3.64 -7.70 -10.55
N GLY A 66 3.81 -6.58 -9.89
CA GLY A 66 4.70 -5.53 -10.34
C GLY A 66 4.85 -4.46 -9.29
N SER A 67 6.05 -3.92 -9.19
CA SER A 67 6.40 -2.92 -8.18
C SER A 67 6.20 -1.47 -8.64
N GLN A 68 6.07 -1.22 -9.94
CA GLN A 68 5.89 0.12 -10.52
C GLN A 68 4.41 0.43 -10.68
N ALA A 69 3.84 1.12 -9.67
CA ALA A 69 2.40 1.32 -9.58
C ALA A 69 1.80 2.26 -10.63
N PHE A 70 2.54 3.25 -11.14
CA PHE A 70 1.96 4.32 -11.97
C PHE A 70 1.85 3.98 -13.47
N GLU A 71 2.96 3.76 -14.15
CA GLU A 71 2.94 3.49 -15.60
C GLU A 71 2.32 2.13 -15.90
N THR A 72 2.55 1.18 -15.03
CA THR A 72 2.02 -0.17 -15.11
C THR A 72 0.51 -0.19 -14.99
N MET A 73 -0.07 0.60 -14.08
CA MET A 73 -1.52 0.64 -13.84
C MET A 73 -2.29 1.32 -14.99
N GLU A 74 -1.73 2.34 -15.61
CA GLU A 74 -2.35 3.00 -16.75
C GLU A 74 -2.47 2.03 -17.95
N ASN A 75 -1.38 1.36 -18.29
CA ASN A 75 -1.35 0.34 -19.35
C ASN A 75 -2.26 -0.86 -19.06
N VAL A 76 -2.31 -1.31 -17.82
CA VAL A 76 -3.16 -2.44 -17.37
C VAL A 76 -4.64 -2.07 -17.45
N THR A 77 -5.01 -0.88 -16.93
CA THR A 77 -6.41 -0.44 -16.95
C THR A 77 -6.93 -0.20 -18.37
N GLU A 78 -6.12 0.31 -19.27
CA GLU A 78 -6.50 0.43 -20.67
C GLU A 78 -6.64 -0.93 -21.38
N SER A 79 -5.67 -1.82 -21.20
CA SER A 79 -5.62 -3.11 -21.91
C SER A 79 -6.61 -4.13 -21.36
N LEU A 80 -6.80 -4.19 -20.03
CA LEU A 80 -7.57 -5.24 -19.32
C LEU A 80 -8.85 -4.70 -18.66
N ALA A 81 -9.37 -3.55 -19.06
CA ALA A 81 -10.61 -2.99 -18.52
C ALA A 81 -11.75 -4.01 -18.48
N GLY A 82 -12.37 -4.22 -17.29
CA GLY A 82 -13.42 -5.19 -17.06
C GLY A 82 -12.97 -6.67 -17.04
N ARG A 83 -11.67 -6.93 -17.09
CA ARG A 83 -11.08 -8.28 -17.09
C ARG A 83 -10.13 -8.54 -15.92
N ILE A 84 -9.80 -7.52 -15.14
CA ILE A 84 -8.84 -7.57 -14.06
C ILE A 84 -9.49 -7.15 -12.73
N SER A 85 -9.06 -7.75 -11.63
CA SER A 85 -9.23 -7.24 -10.28
C SER A 85 -7.87 -6.81 -9.75
N ILE A 86 -7.82 -5.63 -9.16
CA ILE A 86 -6.60 -5.08 -8.57
C ILE A 86 -6.65 -5.39 -7.08
N LEU A 87 -5.57 -5.95 -6.56
CA LEU A 87 -5.41 -6.29 -5.15
C LEU A 87 -4.18 -5.57 -4.62
N ASP A 88 -4.37 -4.78 -3.57
CA ASP A 88 -3.28 -4.11 -2.87
C ASP A 88 -2.68 -5.06 -1.83
N LEU A 89 -1.38 -5.28 -1.89
CA LEU A 89 -0.63 -6.05 -0.90
C LEU A 89 0.07 -5.10 0.07
N ASN A 90 -0.50 -4.96 1.26
CA ASN A 90 0.05 -4.13 2.32
C ASN A 90 1.06 -4.89 3.19
N GLY A 91 1.74 -4.17 4.11
CA GLY A 91 2.49 -4.79 5.19
C GLY A 91 1.59 -5.67 6.08
N LEU A 92 2.20 -6.56 6.85
CA LEU A 92 1.51 -7.51 7.72
C LEU A 92 0.56 -6.79 8.71
N THR A 93 -0.59 -7.39 8.94
CA THR A 93 -1.44 -7.05 10.09
C THR A 93 -0.90 -7.70 11.36
N ASN A 94 -1.31 -7.22 12.54
CA ASN A 94 -1.00 -7.89 13.79
C ASN A 94 -1.47 -9.35 13.81
N ARG A 95 -2.62 -9.62 13.20
CA ARG A 95 -3.15 -10.98 13.12
C ARG A 95 -2.25 -11.89 12.28
N GLU A 96 -1.72 -11.40 11.16
CA GLU A 96 -0.77 -12.14 10.33
C GLU A 96 0.57 -12.35 11.06
N ILE A 97 1.06 -11.36 11.80
CA ILE A 97 2.26 -11.48 12.64
C ILE A 97 2.08 -12.57 13.71
N GLU A 98 0.87 -12.70 14.24
CA GLU A 98 0.51 -13.71 15.25
C GLU A 98 0.01 -15.05 14.62
N ASN A 99 0.14 -15.23 13.31
CA ASN A 99 -0.35 -16.38 12.53
C ASN A 99 -1.85 -16.66 12.72
N MET A 100 -2.63 -15.61 12.85
CA MET A 100 -4.10 -15.66 12.91
C MET A 100 -4.71 -15.26 11.57
N GLU A 101 -5.89 -15.80 11.26
CA GLU A 101 -6.64 -15.41 10.07
C GLU A 101 -7.06 -13.94 10.12
N ASN A 102 -7.03 -13.27 8.97
CA ASN A 102 -7.52 -11.90 8.85
C ASN A 102 -9.04 -11.87 9.07
N GLU A 103 -9.48 -10.89 9.86
CA GLU A 103 -10.90 -10.63 10.10
C GLU A 103 -11.19 -9.17 9.77
N LEU A 104 -12.35 -8.96 9.14
CA LEU A 104 -12.87 -7.61 8.93
C LEU A 104 -13.15 -6.93 10.28
N PHE A 105 -12.69 -5.69 10.45
CA PHE A 105 -13.06 -4.88 11.60
C PHE A 105 -14.51 -4.42 11.46
N ILE A 106 -15.36 -4.88 12.37
CA ILE A 106 -16.76 -4.48 12.48
C ILE A 106 -16.96 -3.82 13.85
N PRO A 107 -17.33 -2.53 13.93
CA PRO A 107 -17.51 -1.79 15.18
C PRO A 107 -18.86 -2.13 15.85
N ASP A 108 -19.12 -3.42 16.03
CA ASP A 108 -20.30 -3.93 16.73
C ASP A 108 -19.87 -4.52 18.08
N ILE A 109 -20.51 -4.05 19.16
CA ILE A 109 -20.15 -4.42 20.52
C ILE A 109 -20.32 -5.91 20.77
N GLU A 110 -21.36 -6.54 20.24
CA GLU A 110 -21.61 -7.98 20.45
C GLU A 110 -20.59 -8.84 19.69
N ILE A 111 -20.17 -8.38 18.50
CA ILE A 111 -19.11 -9.03 17.73
C ILE A 111 -17.78 -8.88 18.48
N LEU A 112 -17.45 -7.67 18.95
CA LEU A 112 -16.20 -7.40 19.66
C LEU A 112 -16.10 -8.18 20.98
N LYS A 113 -17.19 -8.31 21.73
CA LYS A 113 -17.23 -9.12 22.96
C LYS A 113 -16.99 -10.61 22.72
N LYS A 114 -17.36 -11.13 21.56
CA LYS A 114 -17.16 -12.55 21.18
C LYS A 114 -15.74 -12.85 20.73
N LYS A 115 -14.95 -11.83 20.39
CA LYS A 115 -13.54 -12.03 19.99
C LYS A 115 -12.75 -12.60 21.16
N LYS A 116 -11.93 -13.62 20.89
CA LYS A 116 -11.02 -14.17 21.90
C LYS A 116 -10.14 -13.05 22.41
N LYS A 117 -10.05 -12.93 23.73
CA LYS A 117 -9.08 -12.04 24.36
C LYS A 117 -7.69 -12.53 23.99
N THR A 118 -6.95 -11.72 23.29
CA THR A 118 -5.51 -11.91 23.08
C THR A 118 -4.75 -11.60 24.39
N LYS A 119 -3.47 -11.92 24.42
CA LYS A 119 -2.59 -11.54 25.53
C LYS A 119 -2.72 -10.04 25.79
N ILE A 120 -2.85 -9.67 27.06
CA ILE A 120 -2.78 -8.26 27.48
C ILE A 120 -1.32 -7.84 27.35
N GLU A 121 -1.06 -6.83 26.53
CA GLU A 121 0.25 -6.24 26.33
C GLU A 121 0.40 -4.98 27.17
N SER A 122 1.59 -4.74 27.66
CA SER A 122 1.95 -3.48 28.30
C SER A 122 2.07 -2.37 27.24
N THR A 123 1.98 -1.13 27.67
CA THR A 123 2.12 0.03 26.77
C THR A 123 3.43 -0.02 25.98
N ILE A 124 4.53 -0.35 26.63
CA ILE A 124 5.84 -0.42 25.99
C ILE A 124 5.89 -1.54 24.94
N GLU A 125 5.32 -2.73 25.18
CA GLU A 125 5.24 -3.81 24.18
C GLU A 125 4.47 -3.35 22.94
N VAL A 126 3.41 -2.55 23.11
CA VAL A 126 2.67 -1.98 21.97
C VAL A 126 3.53 -0.98 21.19
N PHE A 127 4.27 -0.10 21.88
CA PHE A 127 5.17 0.85 21.20
C PHE A 127 6.37 0.15 20.54
N GLU A 128 6.86 -0.97 21.07
CA GLU A 128 7.84 -1.82 20.39
C GLU A 128 7.30 -2.38 19.07
N LYS A 129 6.04 -2.84 19.02
CA LYS A 129 5.38 -3.27 17.78
C LYS A 129 5.22 -2.12 16.80
N ILE A 130 4.75 -0.96 17.28
CA ILE A 130 4.57 0.25 16.46
C ILE A 130 5.89 0.63 15.79
N ILE A 131 6.96 0.70 16.55
CA ILE A 131 8.25 1.15 16.06
C ILE A 131 8.88 0.13 15.10
N LYS A 132 8.64 -1.16 15.33
CA LYS A 132 9.09 -2.24 14.45
C LYS A 132 8.44 -2.14 13.07
N GLY A 133 7.18 -1.72 13.02
CA GLY A 133 6.42 -1.64 11.77
C GLY A 133 5.85 -2.99 11.34
N SER A 134 5.43 -3.07 10.09
CA SER A 134 4.67 -4.20 9.55
C SER A 134 5.29 -4.86 8.30
N TYR A 135 6.53 -4.50 7.93
CA TYR A 135 7.20 -5.12 6.80
C TYR A 135 7.59 -6.56 7.10
N PRO A 136 7.25 -7.54 6.22
CA PRO A 136 7.47 -8.97 6.46
C PRO A 136 8.91 -9.35 6.77
N GLU A 137 9.87 -8.70 6.13
CA GLU A 137 11.31 -9.00 6.31
C GLU A 137 11.77 -8.76 7.76
N LEU A 138 11.21 -7.77 8.45
CA LEU A 138 11.51 -7.49 9.86
C LEU A 138 11.03 -8.59 10.83
N TYR A 139 10.12 -9.47 10.36
CA TYR A 139 9.61 -10.60 11.14
C TYR A 139 10.24 -11.93 10.74
N LYS A 140 10.62 -12.07 9.47
CA LYS A 140 11.26 -13.26 8.92
C LYS A 140 12.70 -13.41 9.40
N ASN A 141 13.45 -12.32 9.42
CA ASN A 141 14.86 -12.29 9.81
C ASN A 141 15.04 -11.46 11.09
N LYS A 142 15.38 -12.13 12.18
CA LYS A 142 15.55 -11.52 13.51
C LYS A 142 16.83 -10.68 13.65
N ASP A 143 17.80 -10.89 12.77
CA ASP A 143 19.12 -10.25 12.82
C ASP A 143 19.14 -8.90 12.07
N ILE A 144 18.04 -8.53 11.40
CA ILE A 144 17.94 -7.26 10.69
C ILE A 144 17.81 -6.11 11.68
N ASP A 145 18.74 -5.17 11.61
CA ASP A 145 18.58 -3.87 12.26
C ASP A 145 17.46 -3.08 11.55
N ARG A 146 16.43 -2.73 12.31
CA ARG A 146 15.26 -2.00 11.81
C ARG A 146 15.61 -0.66 11.18
N ASN A 147 16.53 0.09 11.80
CA ASN A 147 16.86 1.43 11.31
C ASN A 147 17.62 1.33 9.99
N GLN A 148 18.54 0.39 9.88
CA GLN A 148 19.25 0.08 8.64
C GLN A 148 18.28 -0.40 7.55
N TYR A 149 17.26 -1.19 7.94
CA TYR A 149 16.22 -1.63 7.00
C TYR A 149 15.45 -0.43 6.43
N PHE A 150 14.94 0.47 7.27
CA PHE A 150 14.19 1.63 6.80
C PHE A 150 15.06 2.63 6.02
N GLU A 151 16.32 2.83 6.40
CA GLU A 151 17.27 3.62 5.63
C GLU A 151 17.42 3.08 4.21
N THR A 152 17.67 1.78 4.09
CA THR A 152 17.81 1.09 2.80
C THR A 152 16.50 1.13 2.02
N TYR A 153 15.36 0.89 2.68
CA TYR A 153 14.04 0.94 2.05
C TYR A 153 13.75 2.32 1.44
N ILE A 154 13.95 3.39 2.20
CA ILE A 154 13.72 4.76 1.71
C ILE A 154 14.64 5.07 0.54
N ARG A 155 15.92 4.70 0.63
CA ARG A 155 16.89 4.92 -0.44
C ARG A 155 16.48 4.17 -1.72
N THR A 156 16.17 2.89 -1.62
CA THR A 156 15.78 2.08 -2.77
C THR A 156 14.42 2.50 -3.35
N TYR A 157 13.45 2.88 -2.50
CA TYR A 157 12.17 3.43 -2.92
C TYR A 157 12.34 4.72 -3.72
N ILE A 158 13.16 5.65 -3.23
CA ILE A 158 13.44 6.89 -3.94
C ILE A 158 14.16 6.61 -5.25
N GLU A 159 15.19 5.77 -5.22
CA GLU A 159 15.99 5.46 -6.41
C GLU A 159 15.18 4.76 -7.50
N ARG A 160 14.27 3.87 -7.14
CA ARG A 160 13.53 3.04 -8.09
C ARG A 160 12.20 3.65 -8.53
N ASP A 161 11.40 4.09 -7.55
CA ASP A 161 9.99 4.42 -7.80
C ASP A 161 9.78 5.93 -7.97
N ILE A 162 10.63 6.74 -7.38
CA ILE A 162 10.45 8.20 -7.33
C ILE A 162 11.27 8.94 -8.40
N ARG A 163 12.49 8.49 -8.70
CA ARG A 163 13.37 9.16 -9.69
C ARG A 163 12.76 9.31 -11.08
N GLN A 164 11.94 8.36 -11.47
CA GLN A 164 11.23 8.44 -12.75
C GLN A 164 10.12 9.49 -12.77
N LEU A 165 9.59 9.84 -11.59
CA LEU A 165 8.45 10.72 -11.40
C LEU A 165 8.82 12.14 -10.99
N ILE A 166 10.02 12.35 -10.45
CA ILE A 166 10.54 13.66 -10.03
C ILE A 166 11.93 13.91 -10.60
N ASN A 167 12.32 15.19 -10.68
CA ASN A 167 13.69 15.56 -11.06
C ASN A 167 14.69 15.17 -9.97
N VAL A 168 15.88 14.74 -10.36
CA VAL A 168 16.99 14.38 -9.44
C VAL A 168 17.31 15.51 -8.45
N GLN A 169 17.20 16.78 -8.86
CA GLN A 169 17.42 17.94 -8.01
C GLN A 169 16.40 18.08 -6.86
N ASP A 170 15.28 17.41 -6.94
CA ASP A 170 14.18 17.47 -5.96
C ASP A 170 14.21 16.34 -4.93
N GLU A 171 15.14 15.39 -5.02
CA GLU A 171 15.20 14.22 -4.09
C GLU A 171 15.33 14.64 -2.63
N ILE A 172 16.20 15.62 -2.32
CA ILE A 172 16.37 16.14 -0.96
C ILE A 172 15.09 16.81 -0.46
N LYS A 173 14.41 17.55 -1.34
CA LYS A 173 13.14 18.19 -1.00
C LYS A 173 12.04 17.16 -0.82
N PHE A 174 12.04 16.09 -1.61
CA PHE A 174 11.10 14.98 -1.47
C PHE A 174 11.31 14.24 -0.14
N LEU A 175 12.56 13.98 0.26
CA LEU A 175 12.87 13.41 1.59
C LEU A 175 12.35 14.30 2.72
N LYS A 176 12.56 15.62 2.63
CA LYS A 176 12.00 16.56 3.59
C LYS A 176 10.47 16.56 3.57
N PHE A 177 9.86 16.39 2.40
CA PHE A 177 8.41 16.32 2.25
C PHE A 177 7.84 15.08 2.94
N ILE A 178 8.35 13.89 2.64
CA ILE A 178 7.84 12.65 3.25
C ILE A 178 8.05 12.64 4.78
N SER A 179 9.17 13.18 5.28
CA SER A 179 9.40 13.34 6.72
C SER A 179 8.42 14.32 7.37
N ASN A 180 8.11 15.44 6.68
CA ASN A 180 7.10 16.38 7.15
C ASN A 180 5.69 15.79 7.16
N VAL A 181 5.35 14.94 6.19
CA VAL A 181 4.09 14.19 6.18
C VAL A 181 4.06 13.17 7.33
N ALA A 182 5.20 12.50 7.62
CA ALA A 182 5.29 11.53 8.72
C ALA A 182 5.02 12.17 10.08
N VAL A 183 5.63 13.32 10.37
CA VAL A 183 5.39 14.07 11.62
C VAL A 183 3.92 14.49 11.78
N ARG A 184 3.17 14.58 10.69
CA ARG A 184 1.73 14.98 10.66
C ARG A 184 0.77 13.80 10.55
N THR A 185 1.26 12.57 10.65
CA THR A 185 0.36 11.40 10.63
C THR A 185 -0.71 11.51 11.72
N GLY A 186 -1.94 11.08 11.42
CA GLY A 186 -3.09 11.23 12.32
C GLY A 186 -3.72 12.64 12.34
N GLN A 187 -3.17 13.61 11.58
CA GLN A 187 -3.65 15.00 11.57
C GLN A 187 -4.32 15.37 10.24
N GLU A 188 -5.16 16.41 10.27
CA GLU A 188 -5.67 17.03 9.04
C GLU A 188 -4.51 17.61 8.23
N LEU A 189 -4.45 17.26 6.96
CA LEU A 189 -3.35 17.64 6.10
C LEU A 189 -3.45 19.11 5.67
N ASN A 190 -2.44 19.90 6.04
CA ASN A 190 -2.25 21.26 5.54
C ASN A 190 -1.05 21.31 4.59
N ILE A 191 -1.34 21.19 3.29
CA ILE A 191 -0.29 21.18 2.24
C ILE A 191 0.50 22.49 2.23
N SER A 192 -0.16 23.63 2.41
CA SER A 192 0.50 24.94 2.37
C SER A 192 1.57 25.11 3.46
N ASP A 193 1.32 24.60 4.68
CA ASP A 193 2.30 24.65 5.77
C ASP A 193 3.54 23.80 5.46
N ILE A 194 3.34 22.63 4.82
CA ILE A 194 4.44 21.76 4.40
C ILE A 194 5.26 22.46 3.30
N CYS A 195 4.59 23.05 2.31
CA CYS A 195 5.22 23.72 1.20
C CYS A 195 6.11 24.87 1.66
N ASN A 196 5.62 25.72 2.57
CA ASN A 196 6.35 26.85 3.12
C ASN A 196 7.65 26.42 3.84
N GLY A 197 7.58 25.31 4.60
CA GLY A 197 8.74 24.79 5.33
C GLY A 197 9.83 24.16 4.45
N ILE A 198 9.50 23.75 3.21
CA ILE A 198 10.41 23.02 2.32
C ILE A 198 10.84 23.90 1.13
N GLY A 199 10.07 24.92 0.79
CA GLY A 199 10.29 25.75 -0.40
C GLY A 199 9.89 25.04 -1.69
N ILE A 200 8.69 24.46 -1.72
CA ILE A 200 8.06 23.83 -2.90
C ILE A 200 6.69 24.46 -3.17
N THR A 201 6.19 24.29 -4.38
CA THR A 201 4.84 24.76 -4.75
C THR A 201 3.76 23.79 -4.26
N ASN A 202 2.52 24.28 -4.09
CA ASN A 202 1.37 23.41 -3.78
C ASN A 202 1.18 22.32 -4.85
N ALA A 203 1.32 22.66 -6.13
CA ALA A 203 1.21 21.68 -7.22
C ALA A 203 2.25 20.57 -7.11
N THR A 204 3.49 20.89 -6.73
CA THR A 204 4.56 19.92 -6.48
C THR A 204 4.18 19.00 -5.30
N ALA A 205 3.70 19.59 -4.19
CA ALA A 205 3.32 18.83 -3.01
C ALA A 205 2.13 17.91 -3.27
N GLU A 206 1.12 18.36 -4.03
CA GLU A 206 -0.03 17.55 -4.44
C GLU A 206 0.40 16.36 -5.31
N LYS A 207 1.30 16.60 -6.29
CA LYS A 207 1.90 15.54 -7.09
C LYS A 207 2.63 14.52 -6.21
N TRP A 208 3.47 14.96 -5.28
CA TRP A 208 4.21 14.08 -4.38
C TRP A 208 3.31 13.32 -3.42
N LEU A 209 2.26 13.97 -2.91
CA LEU A 209 1.26 13.31 -2.07
C LEU A 209 0.50 12.22 -2.85
N SER A 210 0.15 12.51 -4.11
CA SER A 210 -0.46 11.51 -5.00
C SER A 210 0.45 10.29 -5.19
N ILE A 211 1.77 10.50 -5.37
CA ILE A 211 2.75 9.42 -5.44
C ILE A 211 2.71 8.58 -4.16
N LEU A 212 2.84 9.20 -2.97
CA LEU A 212 2.81 8.50 -1.68
C LEU A 212 1.50 7.72 -1.44
N THR A 213 0.39 8.25 -1.94
CA THR A 213 -0.92 7.61 -1.81
C THR A 213 -1.04 6.41 -2.76
N ASN A 214 -0.61 6.56 -4.01
CA ASN A 214 -0.74 5.52 -5.02
C ASN A 214 0.27 4.37 -4.81
N THR A 215 1.41 4.66 -4.18
CA THR A 215 2.39 3.62 -3.77
C THR A 215 2.05 2.97 -2.42
N GLY A 216 0.93 3.35 -1.80
CA GLY A 216 0.48 2.75 -0.53
C GLY A 216 1.31 3.13 0.70
N ILE A 217 2.17 4.17 0.60
CA ILE A 217 2.94 4.68 1.75
C ILE A 217 2.02 5.40 2.72
N VAL A 218 1.10 6.22 2.21
CA VAL A 218 0.11 6.93 3.01
C VAL A 218 -1.31 6.67 2.53
N TYR A 219 -2.24 6.81 3.45
CA TYR A 219 -3.67 6.78 3.21
C TYR A 219 -4.30 8.11 3.61
N LEU A 220 -5.18 8.65 2.78
CA LEU A 220 -5.93 9.87 3.06
C LEU A 220 -7.35 9.51 3.50
N LEU A 221 -7.60 9.56 4.80
CA LEU A 221 -8.91 9.29 5.38
C LEU A 221 -9.79 10.55 5.24
N GLN A 222 -10.89 10.39 4.53
CA GLN A 222 -11.82 11.48 4.27
C GLN A 222 -12.70 11.79 5.50
N PRO A 223 -13.14 13.04 5.68
CA PRO A 223 -14.09 13.38 6.72
C PRO A 223 -15.48 12.81 6.39
N TYR A 224 -16.21 12.41 7.42
CA TYR A 224 -17.63 12.10 7.27
C TYR A 224 -18.43 13.35 6.94
N SER A 225 -19.30 13.26 5.95
CA SER A 225 -20.26 14.31 5.62
C SER A 225 -21.48 13.72 4.93
N ASN A 226 -22.66 14.11 5.37
CA ASN A 226 -23.92 13.76 4.71
C ASN A 226 -24.07 14.45 3.33
N ASN A 227 -23.31 15.52 3.08
CA ASN A 227 -23.28 16.24 1.81
C ASN A 227 -21.98 15.89 1.06
N ASN A 228 -22.11 15.24 -0.09
CA ASN A 228 -20.99 14.83 -0.92
C ASN A 228 -20.13 16.01 -1.40
N ILE A 229 -20.75 17.18 -1.67
CA ILE A 229 -20.02 18.39 -2.07
C ILE A 229 -19.18 18.91 -0.91
N ALA A 230 -19.75 18.97 0.30
CA ALA A 230 -19.05 19.41 1.50
C ALA A 230 -17.89 18.47 1.89
N ARG A 231 -17.94 17.21 1.48
CA ARG A 231 -16.84 16.23 1.70
C ARG A 231 -15.60 16.59 0.89
N ILE A 232 -15.78 17.06 -0.35
CA ILE A 232 -14.68 17.39 -1.27
C ILE A 232 -13.88 18.61 -0.78
N VAL A 233 -14.53 19.53 -0.06
CA VAL A 233 -13.91 20.78 0.42
C VAL A 233 -13.15 20.62 1.74
N LYS A 234 -13.45 19.58 2.51
CA LYS A 234 -12.81 19.35 3.82
C LYS A 234 -11.46 18.65 3.66
N LYS A 235 -10.51 19.00 4.54
CA LYS A 235 -9.15 18.41 4.54
C LYS A 235 -9.19 16.96 5.01
N PRO A 236 -8.54 16.01 4.31
CA PRO A 236 -8.39 14.66 4.80
C PRO A 236 -7.38 14.60 5.95
N LYS A 237 -7.49 13.58 6.81
CA LYS A 237 -6.41 13.18 7.69
C LYS A 237 -5.44 12.27 6.96
N VAL A 238 -4.12 12.44 7.19
CA VAL A 238 -3.09 11.60 6.61
C VAL A 238 -2.66 10.51 7.59
N TYR A 239 -2.55 9.26 7.13
CA TYR A 239 -2.06 8.14 7.90
C TYR A 239 -1.01 7.39 7.11
N PHE A 240 0.13 7.08 7.74
CA PHE A 240 1.07 6.12 7.18
C PHE A 240 0.51 4.71 7.29
N MET A 241 0.65 3.91 6.23
CA MET A 241 0.21 2.51 6.24
C MET A 241 1.15 1.61 7.04
N ASP A 242 2.39 2.07 7.27
CA ASP A 242 3.35 1.47 8.20
C ASP A 242 3.76 2.48 9.27
N ALA A 243 3.39 2.19 10.52
CA ALA A 243 3.69 3.07 11.65
C ALA A 243 5.19 3.10 11.98
N GLY A 244 5.93 2.02 11.73
CA GLY A 244 7.38 1.96 11.94
C GLY A 244 8.13 2.84 10.96
N LEU A 245 7.70 2.88 9.70
CA LEU A 245 8.25 3.81 8.71
C LEU A 245 7.97 5.26 9.09
N ALA A 246 6.76 5.57 9.57
CA ALA A 246 6.42 6.91 10.06
C ALA A 246 7.31 7.31 11.25
N CYS A 247 7.54 6.42 12.20
CA CYS A 247 8.45 6.65 13.32
C CYS A 247 9.88 6.94 12.85
N TYR A 248 10.40 6.12 11.93
CA TYR A 248 11.74 6.30 11.37
C TYR A 248 11.90 7.67 10.71
N LEU A 249 10.96 8.05 9.84
CA LEU A 249 10.96 9.34 9.14
C LEU A 249 10.79 10.54 10.07
N ALA A 250 10.07 10.36 11.19
CA ALA A 250 9.89 11.37 12.23
C ALA A 250 11.07 11.42 13.23
N GLY A 251 12.09 10.55 13.08
CA GLY A 251 13.30 10.54 13.91
C GLY A 251 13.18 9.75 15.21
N TYR A 252 12.16 8.93 15.40
CA TYR A 252 12.02 8.07 16.57
C TYR A 252 12.64 6.70 16.33
N MET A 253 13.73 6.42 17.06
CA MET A 253 14.54 5.22 16.87
C MET A 253 14.25 4.11 17.89
N ASP A 254 13.63 4.44 19.03
CA ASP A 254 13.31 3.49 20.09
C ASP A 254 11.93 3.73 20.70
N ALA A 255 11.33 2.66 21.26
CA ALA A 255 9.99 2.66 21.79
C ALA A 255 9.84 3.51 23.06
N THR A 256 10.88 3.57 23.89
CA THR A 256 10.83 4.30 25.17
C THR A 256 10.78 5.81 24.96
N THR A 257 11.57 6.31 24.01
CA THR A 257 11.55 7.73 23.61
C THR A 257 10.21 8.07 22.95
N LEU A 258 9.70 7.19 22.08
CA LEU A 258 8.43 7.38 21.39
C LEU A 258 7.26 7.44 22.37
N GLU A 259 7.17 6.48 23.31
CA GLU A 259 6.09 6.40 24.32
C GLU A 259 5.97 7.70 25.14
N LYS A 260 7.11 8.32 25.48
CA LYS A 260 7.17 9.56 26.30
C LYS A 260 7.04 10.84 25.48
N SER A 261 6.99 10.75 24.16
CA SER A 261 6.94 11.91 23.28
C SER A 261 5.53 12.47 23.13
N ALA A 262 5.43 13.74 22.70
CA ALA A 262 4.15 14.34 22.31
C ALA A 262 3.56 13.71 21.04
N TYR A 263 4.34 12.90 20.32
CA TYR A 263 3.95 12.21 19.10
C TYR A 263 3.23 10.86 19.36
N ASN A 264 3.31 10.34 20.60
CA ASN A 264 2.81 9.02 20.96
C ASN A 264 1.33 8.79 20.60
N GLY A 265 0.45 9.76 20.87
CA GLY A 265 -0.98 9.65 20.57
C GLY A 265 -1.27 9.58 19.06
N ALA A 266 -0.60 10.43 18.26
CA ALA A 266 -0.78 10.46 16.82
C ALA A 266 -0.30 9.18 16.14
N ILE A 267 0.83 8.65 16.58
CA ILE A 267 1.38 7.40 16.02
C ILE A 267 0.59 6.16 16.47
N PHE A 268 0.08 6.16 17.70
CA PHE A 268 -0.81 5.10 18.17
C PHE A 268 -2.13 5.09 17.38
N GLU A 269 -2.73 6.28 17.16
CA GLU A 269 -3.90 6.43 16.27
C GLU A 269 -3.58 5.90 14.86
N THR A 270 -2.43 6.27 14.30
CA THR A 270 -1.96 5.80 12.99
C THR A 270 -1.87 4.29 12.91
N TYR A 271 -1.28 3.66 13.93
CA TYR A 271 -1.17 2.21 14.02
C TYR A 271 -2.54 1.54 14.01
N ILE A 272 -3.49 2.01 14.83
CA ILE A 272 -4.84 1.44 14.89
C ILE A 272 -5.58 1.65 13.57
N VAL A 273 -5.51 2.87 13.01
CA VAL A 273 -6.21 3.18 11.75
C VAL A 273 -5.63 2.37 10.58
N SER A 274 -4.30 2.18 10.52
CA SER A 274 -3.69 1.35 9.48
C SER A 274 -4.12 -0.11 9.59
N GLU A 275 -4.24 -0.67 10.79
CA GLU A 275 -4.76 -2.02 11.02
C GLU A 275 -6.23 -2.17 10.57
N ILE A 276 -7.06 -1.16 10.88
CA ILE A 276 -8.45 -1.13 10.41
C ILE A 276 -8.49 -1.09 8.88
N ILE A 277 -7.73 -0.20 8.23
CA ILE A 277 -7.68 -0.09 6.76
C ILE A 277 -7.24 -1.41 6.14
N LYS A 278 -6.17 -2.03 6.64
CA LYS A 278 -5.67 -3.33 6.18
C LYS A 278 -6.74 -4.42 6.33
N SER A 279 -7.55 -4.38 7.41
CA SER A 279 -8.62 -5.36 7.59
C SER A 279 -9.67 -5.30 6.48
N PHE A 280 -9.97 -4.12 5.93
CA PHE A 280 -10.87 -3.98 4.78
C PHE A 280 -10.20 -4.46 3.49
N ILE A 281 -8.98 -4.01 3.22
CA ILE A 281 -8.24 -4.36 2.00
C ILE A 281 -8.01 -5.87 1.91
N ASN A 282 -7.58 -6.52 2.99
CA ASN A 282 -7.33 -7.96 3.04
C ASN A 282 -8.62 -8.80 2.89
N ASN A 283 -9.79 -8.19 3.10
CA ASN A 283 -11.10 -8.80 2.81
C ASN A 283 -11.67 -8.38 1.44
N GLY A 284 -10.85 -7.78 0.56
CA GLY A 284 -11.26 -7.38 -0.80
C GLY A 284 -12.22 -6.18 -0.84
N LEU A 285 -12.25 -5.37 0.21
CA LEU A 285 -13.13 -4.20 0.32
C LEU A 285 -12.32 -2.91 0.13
N ASP A 286 -12.88 -1.99 -0.65
CA ASP A 286 -12.31 -0.66 -0.80
C ASP A 286 -12.57 0.18 0.47
N ALA A 287 -11.57 0.31 1.33
CA ALA A 287 -11.66 1.03 2.60
C ALA A 287 -12.17 2.48 2.44
N LYS A 288 -11.94 3.13 1.30
CA LYS A 288 -12.41 4.51 1.01
C LYS A 288 -13.93 4.64 0.98
N LYS A 289 -14.65 3.53 0.77
CA LYS A 289 -16.12 3.50 0.74
C LYS A 289 -16.75 3.36 2.11
N TYR A 290 -15.99 2.89 3.10
CA TYR A 290 -16.53 2.50 4.42
C TYR A 290 -15.95 3.33 5.56
N LEU A 291 -14.72 3.81 5.43
CA LEU A 291 -14.00 4.47 6.51
C LEU A 291 -13.95 5.98 6.32
N TYR A 292 -14.33 6.69 7.37
CA TYR A 292 -14.32 8.13 7.45
C TYR A 292 -13.95 8.56 8.88
N TYR A 293 -13.37 9.76 9.04
CA TYR A 293 -13.26 10.35 10.36
C TYR A 293 -14.39 11.31 10.62
N TYR A 294 -14.81 11.41 11.87
CA TYR A 294 -15.82 12.39 12.32
C TYR A 294 -15.12 13.61 12.91
N ARG A 295 -15.62 14.81 12.55
CA ARG A 295 -15.11 16.09 13.03
C ARG A 295 -16.16 16.78 13.86
#